data_7abc2247cf3df0a6edac69209a34b8e9
#
_entry.id   7abc2247cf3df0a6edac69209a34b8e9
#
_cell.length_a   1.000
_cell.length_b   1.000
_cell.length_c   1.000
_cell.angle_alpha   90.00
_cell.angle_beta   90.00
_cell.angle_gamma   90.00
#
_symmetry.space_group_name_H-M   'P 1'
#
loop_
_entity.id
_entity.type
_entity.pdbx_description
1 polymer ?
#
loop_
_entity_poly.entity_id
_entity_poly.type
_entity_poly.pdbx_seq_one_letter_code
_entity_poly.pdbx_strand_id
1 'polypeptide(L)'
;MGLINKTYDMVISNGRVIDPETGLDAIRNVGIDGSTVESVSESVLDGKKVVDATGFIVCPGFIDLHSHGQDEENYQLQARDGVTSALELEVGTSDVDRWYAQRDGKTLINYGASVGHIPVRMSVMKDPADFIPVGDAAHKPATPSEIGEMSKMVRFGLQRGAIAVGMGIMYTPAATHWEILEIFRASSGSGASCHVHLRGHGFSKISGGVSSVQEVLAASVITRVPLHVVHIASTGLGATSQMLQVIKEARSRGIDITTECYPYSAGMTGIEAATFDGNWKQNMGIDYGDLEWAETGERLTEESFNRYRETGGMVILHMIPESVVDTAVNSPLTSIASDGYIKRGKGHPRTAGTYSRVLGKYVRCGDLTMVSAIRKMSLMPAQRLETRVPMMKQKGRLQLGSDADIVIFDPETISDMSTYQQPTVPSRGIHHVLVNGIQVVNKSKLVDNTVPGCPIRAPLS
;
A
#
# COMPACT_ATOMS: atom_id res chain seq x y z
N MET A 1 28.38 11.49 41.49
CA MET A 1 27.49 10.45 41.06
C MET A 1 27.85 10.18 39.61
N GLY A 2 28.52 9.05 39.33
CA GLY A 2 28.81 8.67 37.95
C GLY A 2 27.50 8.40 37.24
N LEU A 3 27.31 9.00 36.06
CA LEU A 3 26.23 8.67 35.13
C LEU A 3 26.36 7.17 34.83
N ILE A 4 25.45 6.35 35.33
CA ILE A 4 25.33 4.95 34.87
C ILE A 4 24.98 5.08 33.40
N ASN A 5 25.95 4.81 32.50
CA ASN A 5 25.63 4.77 31.08
C ASN A 5 24.58 3.68 30.84
N LYS A 6 23.43 4.08 30.29
CA LYS A 6 22.37 3.15 29.93
C LYS A 6 22.89 2.24 28.81
N THR A 7 22.80 0.92 28.98
CA THR A 7 23.10 -0.07 27.95
C THR A 7 21.80 -0.49 27.25
N TYR A 8 21.68 -0.20 25.96
CA TYR A 8 20.52 -0.52 25.15
C TYR A 8 20.54 -1.99 24.68
N ASP A 9 19.38 -2.55 24.34
CA ASP A 9 19.32 -3.88 23.74
C ASP A 9 20.02 -3.90 22.37
N MET A 10 19.84 -2.84 21.58
CA MET A 10 20.55 -2.64 20.33
C MET A 10 20.93 -1.16 20.15
N VAL A 11 22.10 -0.93 19.56
CA VAL A 11 22.53 0.39 19.07
C VAL A 11 22.79 0.30 17.56
N ILE A 12 22.24 1.23 16.80
CA ILE A 12 22.64 1.49 15.42
C ILE A 12 23.57 2.69 15.48
N SER A 13 24.86 2.51 15.12
CA SER A 13 25.88 3.52 15.29
C SER A 13 26.31 4.17 13.96
N ASN A 14 26.67 5.45 14.02
CA ASN A 14 27.30 6.22 12.96
C ASN A 14 26.50 6.32 11.63
N GLY A 15 25.19 6.07 11.65
CA GLY A 15 24.35 6.16 10.46
C GLY A 15 23.91 7.60 10.15
N ARG A 16 23.67 7.90 8.87
CA ARG A 16 22.94 9.10 8.49
C ARG A 16 21.46 8.87 8.79
N VAL A 17 21.05 9.36 9.96
CA VAL A 17 19.67 9.22 10.47
C VAL A 17 18.79 10.26 9.79
N ILE A 18 17.69 9.81 9.19
CA ILE A 18 16.67 10.66 8.58
C ILE A 18 15.33 10.41 9.26
N ASP A 19 14.78 11.48 9.87
CA ASP A 19 13.41 11.50 10.34
C ASP A 19 12.58 12.48 9.51
N PRO A 20 11.58 11.98 8.76
CA PRO A 20 10.83 12.82 7.82
C PRO A 20 9.83 13.78 8.48
N GLU A 21 9.53 13.63 9.78
CA GLU A 21 8.62 14.52 10.49
C GLU A 21 9.34 15.74 11.05
N THR A 22 10.46 15.54 11.74
CA THR A 22 11.27 16.65 12.31
C THR A 22 12.18 17.29 11.29
N GLY A 23 12.43 16.61 10.15
CA GLY A 23 13.40 17.02 9.14
C GLY A 23 14.85 16.75 9.57
N LEU A 24 15.07 15.90 10.60
CA LEU A 24 16.43 15.47 10.97
C LEU A 24 17.08 14.75 9.78
N ASP A 25 18.29 15.17 9.44
CA ASP A 25 19.15 14.54 8.43
C ASP A 25 20.61 14.75 8.86
N ALA A 26 21.12 13.84 9.68
CA ALA A 26 22.45 13.98 10.24
C ALA A 26 23.01 12.62 10.74
N ILE A 27 24.35 12.55 10.90
CA ILE A 27 24.97 11.38 11.53
C ILE A 27 24.57 11.31 13.00
N ARG A 28 23.96 10.19 13.39
CA ARG A 28 23.47 9.92 14.74
C ARG A 28 23.65 8.45 15.11
N ASN A 29 23.55 8.19 16.43
CA ASN A 29 23.44 6.86 17.01
C ASN A 29 22.01 6.69 17.51
N VAL A 30 21.42 5.51 17.26
CA VAL A 30 20.06 5.17 17.66
C VAL A 30 20.11 4.04 18.69
N GLY A 31 19.58 4.30 19.88
CA GLY A 31 19.47 3.31 20.96
C GLY A 31 18.05 2.74 21.01
N ILE A 32 17.95 1.41 21.04
CA ILE A 32 16.69 0.67 20.99
C ILE A 32 16.59 -0.24 22.22
N ASP A 33 15.46 -0.19 22.91
CA ASP A 33 15.11 -1.15 23.98
C ASP A 33 13.76 -1.81 23.61
N GLY A 34 13.75 -3.13 23.57
CA GLY A 34 12.58 -3.89 23.13
C GLY A 34 12.13 -3.45 21.74
N SER A 35 10.90 -2.95 21.64
CA SER A 35 10.30 -2.50 20.37
C SER A 35 10.35 -0.98 20.16
N THR A 36 11.06 -0.23 21.00
CA THR A 36 10.98 1.24 21.04
C THR A 36 12.34 1.90 20.82
N VAL A 37 12.35 2.99 20.06
CA VAL A 37 13.50 3.90 19.93
C VAL A 37 13.59 4.75 21.21
N GLU A 38 14.63 4.53 21.99
CA GLU A 38 14.84 5.18 23.30
C GLU A 38 15.88 6.32 23.25
N SER A 39 16.62 6.43 22.16
CA SER A 39 17.59 7.51 21.98
C SER A 39 17.90 7.74 20.49
N VAL A 40 18.05 9.02 20.12
CA VAL A 40 18.68 9.46 18.87
C VAL A 40 19.71 10.51 19.27
N SER A 41 21.01 10.21 19.19
CA SER A 41 22.07 10.97 19.85
C SER A 41 23.30 11.20 18.97
N GLU A 42 24.00 12.29 19.20
CA GLU A 42 25.36 12.53 18.67
C GLU A 42 26.42 11.74 19.44
N SER A 43 26.17 11.51 20.73
CA SER A 43 27.09 10.78 21.61
C SER A 43 27.06 9.29 21.31
N VAL A 44 28.19 8.63 21.53
CA VAL A 44 28.29 7.17 21.50
C VAL A 44 27.34 6.57 22.54
N LEU A 45 26.63 5.54 22.15
CA LEU A 45 25.70 4.77 22.99
C LEU A 45 26.25 3.37 23.23
N ASP A 46 26.03 2.83 24.44
CA ASP A 46 26.41 1.46 24.78
C ASP A 46 25.24 0.50 24.50
N GLY A 47 25.50 -0.59 23.79
CA GLY A 47 24.47 -1.58 23.44
C GLY A 47 24.95 -3.01 23.57
N LYS A 48 24.04 -3.92 23.94
CA LYS A 48 24.32 -5.38 23.95
C LYS A 48 24.65 -5.89 22.55
N LYS A 49 24.00 -5.32 21.53
CA LYS A 49 24.24 -5.55 20.11
C LYS A 49 24.47 -4.21 19.41
N VAL A 50 25.50 -4.13 18.59
CA VAL A 50 25.81 -2.91 17.83
C VAL A 50 25.77 -3.23 16.34
N VAL A 51 25.05 -2.39 15.58
CA VAL A 51 25.02 -2.39 14.10
C VAL A 51 25.71 -1.12 13.64
N ASP A 52 26.89 -1.25 13.05
CA ASP A 52 27.58 -0.11 12.44
C ASP A 52 26.90 0.24 11.10
N ALA A 53 26.36 1.44 11.02
CA ALA A 53 25.67 2.00 9.86
C ALA A 53 26.50 3.09 9.17
N THR A 54 27.84 3.11 9.36
CA THR A 54 28.72 4.06 8.69
C THR A 54 28.56 3.99 7.18
N GLY A 55 28.23 5.12 6.55
CA GLY A 55 27.97 5.25 5.12
C GLY A 55 26.56 4.88 4.70
N PHE A 56 25.73 4.36 5.59
CA PHE A 56 24.35 3.99 5.30
C PHE A 56 23.36 5.05 5.80
N ILE A 57 22.17 5.03 5.19
CA ILE A 57 21.00 5.77 5.68
C ILE A 57 20.24 4.88 6.66
N VAL A 58 19.80 5.49 7.76
CA VAL A 58 18.95 4.90 8.80
C VAL A 58 17.65 5.70 8.83
N CYS A 59 16.53 5.09 8.52
CA CYS A 59 15.25 5.77 8.44
C CYS A 59 14.11 4.90 8.99
N PRO A 60 12.90 5.48 9.20
CA PRO A 60 11.72 4.67 9.54
C PRO A 60 11.45 3.60 8.51
N GLY A 61 10.96 2.45 8.94
CA GLY A 61 10.47 1.39 8.08
C GLY A 61 9.37 1.86 7.14
N PHE A 62 9.35 1.32 5.92
CA PHE A 62 8.34 1.70 4.93
C PHE A 62 7.01 1.06 5.25
N ILE A 63 5.92 1.80 4.98
CA ILE A 63 4.54 1.41 5.24
C ILE A 63 3.81 1.33 3.91
N ASP A 64 3.38 0.13 3.56
CA ASP A 64 2.61 -0.14 2.36
C ASP A 64 1.11 -0.15 2.67
N LEU A 65 0.38 0.86 2.19
CA LEU A 65 -1.07 0.95 2.38
C LEU A 65 -1.85 0.04 1.43
N HIS A 66 -1.18 -0.51 0.43
CA HIS A 66 -1.82 -1.23 -0.66
C HIS A 66 -1.02 -2.50 -1.00
N SER A 67 -1.25 -3.54 -0.22
CA SER A 67 -0.57 -4.82 -0.38
C SER A 67 -1.57 -5.97 -0.37
N HIS A 68 -1.77 -6.60 -1.52
CA HIS A 68 -2.63 -7.77 -1.66
C HIS A 68 -1.94 -9.07 -1.23
N GLY A 69 -0.61 -9.09 -1.28
CA GLY A 69 0.20 -10.22 -0.84
C GLY A 69 0.35 -10.25 0.68
N GLN A 70 -0.49 -11.02 1.36
CA GLN A 70 -0.57 -11.10 2.82
C GLN A 70 -0.23 -12.50 3.33
N ASP A 71 0.87 -13.05 2.81
CA ASP A 71 1.42 -14.37 3.15
C ASP A 71 2.95 -14.31 3.30
N GLU A 72 3.57 -15.43 3.67
CA GLU A 72 5.00 -15.53 3.94
C GLU A 72 5.86 -15.14 2.72
N GLU A 73 5.50 -15.59 1.50
CA GLU A 73 6.25 -15.28 0.28
C GLU A 73 6.29 -13.78 0.03
N ASN A 74 5.15 -13.11 0.15
CA ASN A 74 5.04 -11.68 -0.05
C ASN A 74 5.73 -10.88 1.06
N TYR A 75 5.56 -11.25 2.32
CA TYR A 75 6.23 -10.57 3.45
C TYR A 75 7.75 -10.64 3.36
N GLN A 76 8.32 -11.76 2.91
CA GLN A 76 9.76 -11.91 2.70
C GLN A 76 10.30 -10.99 1.60
N LEU A 77 9.56 -10.83 0.51
CA LEU A 77 9.93 -9.91 -0.57
C LEU A 77 9.83 -8.44 -0.13
N GLN A 78 8.74 -8.09 0.51
CA GLN A 78 8.48 -6.74 1.01
C GLN A 78 9.50 -6.33 2.09
N ALA A 79 9.84 -7.19 3.05
CA ALA A 79 10.87 -6.92 4.04
C ALA A 79 12.22 -6.64 3.39
N ARG A 80 12.57 -7.34 2.32
CA ARG A 80 13.82 -7.14 1.55
C ARG A 80 13.77 -5.90 0.65
N ASP A 81 12.62 -5.24 0.53
CA ASP A 81 12.45 -3.91 -0.07
C ASP A 81 12.27 -2.79 0.98
N GLY A 82 12.47 -3.12 2.28
CA GLY A 82 12.41 -2.18 3.38
C GLY A 82 11.04 -1.97 4.00
N VAL A 83 10.02 -2.72 3.60
CA VAL A 83 8.68 -2.63 4.18
C VAL A 83 8.67 -3.30 5.56
N THR A 84 8.16 -2.58 6.56
CA THR A 84 7.96 -3.08 7.92
C THR A 84 6.48 -3.23 8.28
N SER A 85 5.59 -2.67 7.46
CA SER A 85 4.14 -2.76 7.64
C SER A 85 3.46 -2.87 6.28
N ALA A 86 2.73 -3.98 6.04
CA ALA A 86 1.98 -4.22 4.81
C ALA A 86 0.48 -4.32 5.10
N LEU A 87 -0.32 -3.45 4.48
CA LEU A 87 -1.73 -3.29 4.77
C LEU A 87 -2.60 -3.58 3.53
N GLU A 88 -3.62 -4.40 3.73
CA GLU A 88 -4.64 -4.70 2.72
C GLU A 88 -5.82 -3.74 2.87
N LEU A 89 -5.75 -2.57 2.23
CA LEU A 89 -6.75 -1.52 2.44
C LEU A 89 -7.72 -1.31 1.27
N GLU A 90 -7.41 -1.78 0.05
CA GLU A 90 -8.30 -1.63 -1.11
C GLU A 90 -9.38 -2.71 -1.15
N VAL A 91 -9.00 -3.98 -1.26
CA VAL A 91 -9.95 -5.09 -1.32
C VAL A 91 -10.47 -5.41 0.08
N GLY A 92 -9.58 -5.56 1.05
CA GLY A 92 -9.93 -5.81 2.44
C GLY A 92 -10.52 -7.20 2.68
N THR A 93 -11.34 -7.30 3.74
CA THR A 93 -12.00 -8.56 4.14
C THR A 93 -13.45 -8.31 4.58
N SER A 94 -14.30 -9.34 4.45
CA SER A 94 -15.64 -9.35 5.05
C SER A 94 -15.64 -9.82 6.51
N ASP A 95 -14.60 -10.55 6.95
CA ASP A 95 -14.45 -11.11 8.30
C ASP A 95 -13.10 -10.66 8.91
N VAL A 96 -13.14 -9.51 9.60
CA VAL A 96 -11.98 -8.86 10.18
C VAL A 96 -11.31 -9.74 11.25
N ASP A 97 -12.09 -10.37 12.13
CA ASP A 97 -11.54 -11.17 13.21
C ASP A 97 -10.80 -12.40 12.68
N ARG A 98 -11.42 -13.11 11.75
CA ARG A 98 -10.82 -14.29 11.11
C ARG A 98 -9.53 -13.89 10.35
N TRP A 99 -9.55 -12.75 9.67
CA TRP A 99 -8.40 -12.28 8.90
C TRP A 99 -7.18 -12.03 9.80
N TYR A 100 -7.38 -11.36 10.96
CA TYR A 100 -6.30 -11.14 11.92
C TYR A 100 -5.86 -12.45 12.60
N ALA A 101 -6.80 -13.30 13.02
CA ALA A 101 -6.48 -14.57 13.69
C ALA A 101 -5.64 -15.53 12.83
N GLN A 102 -5.81 -15.50 11.51
CA GLN A 102 -5.02 -16.32 10.58
C GLN A 102 -3.53 -15.93 10.54
N ARG A 103 -3.18 -14.68 10.90
CA ARG A 103 -1.84 -14.08 10.82
C ARG A 103 -1.15 -13.92 12.16
N ASP A 104 -1.88 -14.01 13.23
CA ASP A 104 -1.35 -13.82 14.58
C ASP A 104 -0.19 -14.77 14.90
N GLY A 105 0.96 -14.20 15.31
CA GLY A 105 2.19 -14.92 15.61
C GLY A 105 2.87 -15.59 14.40
N LYS A 106 2.54 -15.22 13.15
CA LYS A 106 3.04 -15.89 11.93
C LYS A 106 3.65 -14.94 10.91
N THR A 107 3.72 -13.64 11.18
CA THR A 107 4.10 -12.65 10.18
C THR A 107 5.49 -12.08 10.42
N LEU A 108 6.24 -11.92 9.33
CA LEU A 108 7.58 -11.32 9.35
C LEU A 108 7.52 -9.80 9.58
N ILE A 109 6.50 -9.14 9.05
CA ILE A 109 6.29 -7.70 9.14
C ILE A 109 4.90 -7.40 9.71
N ASN A 110 4.66 -6.17 10.16
CA ASN A 110 3.36 -5.74 10.66
C ASN A 110 2.30 -5.81 9.58
N TYR A 111 1.07 -6.12 9.95
CA TYR A 111 -0.02 -6.39 9.03
C TYR A 111 -1.34 -5.77 9.51
N GLY A 112 -2.25 -5.51 8.57
CA GLY A 112 -3.57 -4.99 8.91
C GLY A 112 -4.47 -4.92 7.68
N ALA A 113 -5.79 -4.85 7.92
CA ALA A 113 -6.78 -4.84 6.85
C ALA A 113 -7.93 -3.86 7.07
N SER A 114 -8.51 -3.45 5.95
CA SER A 114 -9.83 -2.79 5.89
C SER A 114 -10.96 -3.82 5.98
N VAL A 115 -12.15 -3.36 6.33
CA VAL A 115 -13.36 -4.04 5.91
C VAL A 115 -13.67 -3.64 4.46
N GLY A 116 -13.84 -4.62 3.57
CA GLY A 116 -13.90 -4.38 2.13
C GLY A 116 -15.32 -4.42 1.57
N HIS A 117 -15.68 -3.43 0.76
CA HIS A 117 -16.95 -3.43 0.00
C HIS A 117 -17.03 -4.65 -0.94
N ILE A 118 -15.92 -4.95 -1.67
CA ILE A 118 -15.88 -6.13 -2.58
C ILE A 118 -16.27 -7.41 -1.84
N PRO A 119 -15.53 -7.90 -0.82
CA PRO A 119 -15.86 -9.17 -0.18
C PRO A 119 -17.18 -9.13 0.60
N VAL A 120 -17.60 -7.98 1.10
CA VAL A 120 -18.93 -7.81 1.72
C VAL A 120 -20.03 -7.95 0.67
N ARG A 121 -19.88 -7.29 -0.49
CA ARG A 121 -20.84 -7.38 -1.61
C ARG A 121 -20.91 -8.80 -2.16
N MET A 122 -19.76 -9.46 -2.36
CA MET A 122 -19.69 -10.86 -2.76
C MET A 122 -20.42 -11.78 -1.79
N SER A 123 -20.24 -11.58 -0.49
CA SER A 123 -20.91 -12.36 0.56
C SER A 123 -22.43 -12.17 0.53
N VAL A 124 -22.92 -10.93 0.44
CA VAL A 124 -24.36 -10.61 0.42
C VAL A 124 -25.03 -11.11 -0.86
N MET A 125 -24.37 -10.96 -2.01
CA MET A 125 -24.90 -11.34 -3.32
C MET A 125 -24.53 -12.77 -3.73
N LYS A 126 -23.80 -13.52 -2.86
CA LYS A 126 -23.41 -14.93 -3.05
C LYS A 126 -22.58 -15.15 -4.33
N ASP A 127 -21.63 -14.25 -4.56
CA ASP A 127 -20.68 -14.39 -5.67
C ASP A 127 -19.76 -15.59 -5.43
N PRO A 128 -19.48 -16.43 -6.45
CA PRO A 128 -18.69 -17.65 -6.28
C PRO A 128 -17.17 -17.40 -6.20
N ALA A 129 -16.69 -16.20 -6.52
CA ALA A 129 -15.25 -15.90 -6.54
C ALA A 129 -14.67 -15.69 -5.13
N ASP A 130 -13.34 -15.84 -5.00
CA ASP A 130 -12.65 -15.70 -3.72
C ASP A 130 -12.05 -14.30 -3.48
N PHE A 131 -11.73 -13.56 -4.55
CA PHE A 131 -10.96 -12.31 -4.45
C PHE A 131 -11.63 -11.12 -5.15
N ILE A 132 -11.90 -11.24 -6.46
CA ILE A 132 -12.57 -10.22 -7.27
C ILE A 132 -13.86 -10.83 -7.82
N PRO A 133 -15.02 -10.14 -7.79
CA PRO A 133 -16.29 -10.70 -8.20
C PRO A 133 -16.36 -10.97 -9.70
N VAL A 134 -17.00 -12.08 -10.06
CA VAL A 134 -17.23 -12.48 -11.47
C VAL A 134 -18.70 -12.70 -11.79
N GLY A 135 -19.56 -12.74 -10.77
CA GLY A 135 -21.01 -13.00 -10.90
C GLY A 135 -21.87 -11.76 -10.65
N ASP A 136 -22.95 -11.97 -9.94
CA ASP A 136 -23.95 -10.93 -9.64
C ASP A 136 -23.37 -9.74 -8.89
N ALA A 137 -22.38 -9.96 -8.04
CA ALA A 137 -21.70 -8.87 -7.33
C ALA A 137 -20.92 -7.93 -8.24
N ALA A 138 -20.51 -8.36 -9.44
CA ALA A 138 -19.95 -7.47 -10.46
C ALA A 138 -21.04 -6.82 -11.32
N HIS A 139 -22.06 -7.60 -11.76
CA HIS A 139 -22.90 -7.27 -12.92
C HIS A 139 -24.33 -6.85 -12.60
N LYS A 140 -24.81 -6.99 -11.35
CA LYS A 140 -26.17 -6.58 -10.96
C LYS A 140 -26.19 -5.46 -9.94
N PRO A 141 -27.05 -4.44 -10.07
CA PRO A 141 -27.30 -3.49 -8.99
C PRO A 141 -27.84 -4.21 -7.75
N ALA A 142 -27.32 -3.85 -6.58
CA ALA A 142 -27.85 -4.36 -5.32
C ALA A 142 -29.21 -3.75 -5.00
N THR A 143 -30.09 -4.55 -4.43
CA THR A 143 -31.39 -4.09 -3.90
C THR A 143 -31.19 -3.23 -2.64
N PRO A 144 -32.18 -2.41 -2.25
CA PRO A 144 -32.11 -1.66 -1.00
C PRO A 144 -31.86 -2.52 0.25
N SER A 145 -32.38 -3.75 0.27
CA SER A 145 -32.14 -4.71 1.37
C SER A 145 -30.69 -5.17 1.41
N GLU A 146 -30.11 -5.52 0.27
CA GLU A 146 -28.69 -5.91 0.16
C GLU A 146 -27.76 -4.77 0.53
N ILE A 147 -28.03 -3.54 0.08
CA ILE A 147 -27.26 -2.34 0.47
C ILE A 147 -27.34 -2.14 2.00
N GLY A 148 -28.51 -2.31 2.59
CA GLY A 148 -28.69 -2.26 4.03
C GLY A 148 -27.88 -3.30 4.78
N GLU A 149 -27.78 -4.51 4.26
CA GLU A 149 -26.99 -5.60 4.85
C GLU A 149 -25.47 -5.32 4.70
N MET A 150 -25.00 -4.91 3.52
CA MET A 150 -23.61 -4.48 3.31
C MET A 150 -23.20 -3.38 4.29
N SER A 151 -24.07 -2.37 4.48
CA SER A 151 -23.84 -1.26 5.42
C SER A 151 -23.72 -1.73 6.87
N LYS A 152 -24.49 -2.76 7.29
CA LYS A 152 -24.35 -3.37 8.63
C LYS A 152 -23.04 -4.12 8.76
N MET A 153 -22.65 -4.92 7.75
CA MET A 153 -21.39 -5.66 7.75
C MET A 153 -20.18 -4.72 7.79
N VAL A 154 -20.19 -3.62 7.04
CA VAL A 154 -19.13 -2.60 7.08
C VAL A 154 -19.03 -1.97 8.48
N ARG A 155 -20.15 -1.55 9.08
CA ARG A 155 -20.14 -1.04 10.47
C ARG A 155 -19.61 -2.07 11.45
N PHE A 156 -20.04 -3.31 11.35
CA PHE A 156 -19.54 -4.39 12.19
C PHE A 156 -18.04 -4.61 12.03
N GLY A 157 -17.52 -4.66 10.78
CA GLY A 157 -16.09 -4.78 10.52
C GLY A 157 -15.28 -3.63 11.14
N LEU A 158 -15.80 -2.40 11.08
CA LEU A 158 -15.18 -1.24 11.74
C LEU A 158 -15.18 -1.38 13.27
N GLN A 159 -16.29 -1.87 13.88
CA GLN A 159 -16.34 -2.15 15.32
C GLN A 159 -15.36 -3.26 15.72
N ARG A 160 -15.11 -4.22 14.83
CA ARG A 160 -14.10 -5.27 15.02
C ARG A 160 -12.68 -4.81 14.71
N GLY A 161 -12.43 -3.52 14.57
CA GLY A 161 -11.10 -2.93 14.47
C GLY A 161 -10.50 -2.90 13.06
N ALA A 162 -11.30 -2.97 12.01
CA ALA A 162 -10.82 -2.67 10.67
C ALA A 162 -10.21 -1.27 10.61
N ILE A 163 -9.08 -1.15 9.90
CA ILE A 163 -8.29 0.09 9.81
C ILE A 163 -9.03 1.14 8.96
N ALA A 164 -9.64 0.69 7.87
CA ALA A 164 -10.25 1.51 6.84
C ALA A 164 -11.47 0.79 6.24
N VAL A 165 -12.11 1.41 5.25
CA VAL A 165 -13.06 0.75 4.34
C VAL A 165 -12.45 0.68 2.95
N GLY A 166 -12.29 -0.53 2.42
CA GLY A 166 -11.77 -0.77 1.08
C GLY A 166 -12.89 -0.78 0.04
N MET A 167 -12.65 -0.23 -1.15
CA MET A 167 -13.64 -0.17 -2.22
C MET A 167 -12.99 -0.29 -3.60
N GLY A 168 -13.24 -1.38 -4.31
CA GLY A 168 -12.82 -1.54 -5.70
C GLY A 168 -14.01 -1.36 -6.67
N ILE A 169 -14.37 -0.11 -6.96
CA ILE A 169 -15.57 0.20 -7.75
C ILE A 169 -15.41 -0.29 -9.19
N MET A 170 -14.18 -0.29 -9.72
CA MET A 170 -13.85 -0.85 -11.03
C MET A 170 -14.29 -2.32 -11.17
N TYR A 171 -14.18 -3.09 -10.10
CA TYR A 171 -14.52 -4.51 -10.06
C TYR A 171 -16.00 -4.78 -9.76
N THR A 172 -16.72 -3.74 -9.34
CA THR A 172 -18.16 -3.78 -9.06
C THR A 172 -18.90 -2.72 -9.87
N PRO A 173 -18.79 -2.72 -11.22
CA PRO A 173 -19.31 -1.63 -12.05
C PRO A 173 -20.82 -1.42 -11.93
N ALA A 174 -21.58 -2.44 -11.53
CA ALA A 174 -23.01 -2.34 -11.27
C ALA A 174 -23.38 -1.73 -9.90
N ALA A 175 -22.39 -1.48 -9.01
CA ALA A 175 -22.65 -0.76 -7.77
C ALA A 175 -23.10 0.67 -8.10
N THR A 176 -24.31 1.04 -7.61
CA THR A 176 -24.90 2.35 -7.89
C THR A 176 -24.23 3.47 -7.07
N HIS A 177 -24.35 4.72 -7.53
CA HIS A 177 -23.91 5.88 -6.73
C HIS A 177 -24.56 5.92 -5.35
N TRP A 178 -25.79 5.43 -5.25
CA TRP A 178 -26.49 5.33 -3.96
C TRP A 178 -25.84 4.29 -3.06
N GLU A 179 -25.50 3.12 -3.58
CA GLU A 179 -24.77 2.09 -2.84
C GLU A 179 -23.43 2.62 -2.33
N ILE A 180 -22.62 3.26 -3.20
CA ILE A 180 -21.35 3.87 -2.82
C ILE A 180 -21.55 4.89 -1.68
N LEU A 181 -22.54 5.77 -1.79
CA LEU A 181 -22.85 6.73 -0.74
C LEU A 181 -23.23 6.06 0.59
N GLU A 182 -24.02 4.97 0.58
CA GLU A 182 -24.41 4.25 1.79
C GLU A 182 -23.22 3.54 2.45
N ILE A 183 -22.26 3.04 1.68
CA ILE A 183 -21.00 2.47 2.23
C ILE A 183 -20.15 3.58 2.89
N PHE A 184 -20.01 4.75 2.26
CA PHE A 184 -19.38 5.91 2.91
C PHE A 184 -20.13 6.31 4.19
N ARG A 185 -21.47 6.36 4.15
CA ARG A 185 -22.28 6.68 5.33
C ARG A 185 -22.11 5.65 6.45
N ALA A 186 -21.90 4.37 6.12
CA ALA A 186 -21.61 3.33 7.10
C ALA A 186 -20.27 3.55 7.84
N SER A 187 -19.32 4.24 7.22
CA SER A 187 -18.02 4.59 7.82
C SER A 187 -18.03 5.90 8.60
N SER A 188 -19.10 6.72 8.47
CA SER A 188 -19.17 8.04 9.10
C SER A 188 -19.06 7.95 10.63
N GLY A 189 -18.27 8.88 11.22
CA GLY A 189 -18.05 8.93 12.67
C GLY A 189 -17.05 7.92 13.23
N SER A 190 -16.56 6.97 12.42
CA SER A 190 -15.57 5.98 12.85
C SER A 190 -14.12 6.47 12.82
N GLY A 191 -13.84 7.57 12.12
CA GLY A 191 -12.48 8.03 11.82
C GLY A 191 -11.76 7.23 10.73
N ALA A 192 -12.40 6.17 10.19
CA ALA A 192 -11.85 5.39 9.11
C ALA A 192 -11.93 6.13 7.77
N SER A 193 -10.88 6.02 6.96
CA SER A 193 -10.88 6.48 5.56
C SER A 193 -11.43 5.42 4.61
N CYS A 194 -12.06 5.85 3.52
CA CYS A 194 -12.37 4.97 2.39
C CYS A 194 -11.18 4.95 1.42
N HIS A 195 -10.62 3.76 1.15
CA HIS A 195 -9.55 3.54 0.17
C HIS A 195 -10.20 3.03 -1.11
N VAL A 196 -10.14 3.82 -2.18
CA VAL A 196 -11.01 3.61 -3.33
C VAL A 196 -10.23 3.44 -4.63
N HIS A 197 -10.32 2.25 -5.22
CA HIS A 197 -10.08 2.04 -6.64
C HIS A 197 -11.28 2.61 -7.43
N LEU A 198 -11.02 3.65 -8.18
CA LEU A 198 -12.05 4.40 -8.88
C LEU A 198 -12.75 3.56 -9.97
N ARG A 199 -13.93 4.00 -10.41
CA ARG A 199 -14.81 3.27 -11.32
C ARG A 199 -14.22 3.06 -12.73
N GLY A 200 -13.46 4.01 -13.25
CA GLY A 200 -13.01 3.95 -14.65
C GLY A 200 -11.62 4.52 -14.87
N HIS A 201 -11.01 4.12 -15.97
CA HIS A 201 -9.67 4.54 -16.38
C HIS A 201 -9.67 5.74 -17.31
N GLY A 202 -8.61 6.55 -17.24
CA GLY A 202 -8.21 7.53 -18.24
C GLY A 202 -9.28 8.51 -18.68
N PHE A 203 -9.43 8.65 -19.99
CA PHE A 203 -10.39 9.56 -20.64
C PHE A 203 -11.72 8.92 -21.01
N SER A 204 -12.13 7.83 -20.38
CA SER A 204 -13.46 7.29 -20.60
C SER A 204 -14.52 8.40 -20.45
N LYS A 205 -15.34 8.60 -21.49
CA LYS A 205 -16.29 9.72 -21.58
C LYS A 205 -17.37 9.71 -20.50
N ILE A 206 -17.61 8.54 -19.89
CA ILE A 206 -18.74 8.34 -18.97
C ILE A 206 -18.29 8.20 -17.51
N SER A 207 -17.14 7.58 -17.26
CA SER A 207 -16.75 7.18 -15.89
C SER A 207 -15.23 7.19 -15.63
N GLY A 208 -14.42 7.82 -16.49
CA GLY A 208 -12.96 7.83 -16.36
C GLY A 208 -12.40 9.12 -15.78
N GLY A 209 -11.15 9.07 -15.29
CA GLY A 209 -10.37 10.22 -14.92
C GLY A 209 -11.04 11.11 -13.86
N VAL A 210 -11.23 12.38 -14.20
CA VAL A 210 -11.79 13.39 -13.28
C VAL A 210 -13.18 13.03 -12.78
N SER A 211 -14.06 12.48 -13.62
CA SER A 211 -15.43 12.13 -13.20
C SER A 211 -15.45 11.02 -12.14
N SER A 212 -14.52 10.07 -12.19
CA SER A 212 -14.39 9.04 -11.17
C SER A 212 -13.96 9.62 -9.80
N VAL A 213 -13.06 10.60 -9.81
CA VAL A 213 -12.70 11.31 -8.56
C VAL A 213 -13.89 12.11 -8.02
N GLN A 214 -14.65 12.79 -8.90
CA GLN A 214 -15.83 13.56 -8.51
C GLN A 214 -16.91 12.70 -7.85
N GLU A 215 -17.13 11.47 -8.33
CA GLU A 215 -18.08 10.52 -7.75
C GLU A 215 -17.78 10.27 -6.26
N VAL A 216 -16.55 9.85 -5.95
CA VAL A 216 -16.17 9.50 -4.58
C VAL A 216 -15.89 10.72 -3.71
N LEU A 217 -15.47 11.84 -4.30
CA LEU A 217 -15.32 13.11 -3.60
C LEU A 217 -16.67 13.64 -3.13
N ALA A 218 -17.73 13.53 -3.95
CA ALA A 218 -19.09 13.90 -3.55
C ALA A 218 -19.56 13.05 -2.35
N ALA A 219 -19.34 11.74 -2.37
CA ALA A 219 -19.67 10.85 -1.26
C ALA A 219 -18.89 11.22 0.02
N SER A 220 -17.59 11.49 -0.09
CA SER A 220 -16.73 11.94 1.01
C SER A 220 -17.22 13.25 1.63
N VAL A 221 -17.53 14.25 0.82
CA VAL A 221 -18.03 15.56 1.28
C VAL A 221 -19.36 15.43 2.00
N ILE A 222 -20.32 14.68 1.43
CA ILE A 222 -21.66 14.49 2.00
C ILE A 222 -21.58 13.78 3.37
N THR A 223 -20.70 12.80 3.49
CA THR A 223 -20.62 11.95 4.69
C THR A 223 -19.55 12.40 5.68
N ARG A 224 -18.67 13.34 5.29
CA ARG A 224 -17.47 13.78 6.02
C ARG A 224 -16.51 12.63 6.33
N VAL A 225 -16.48 11.61 5.48
CA VAL A 225 -15.56 10.48 5.59
C VAL A 225 -14.28 10.80 4.84
N PRO A 226 -13.10 10.62 5.47
CA PRO A 226 -11.81 10.81 4.79
C PRO A 226 -11.68 9.88 3.57
N LEU A 227 -11.12 10.41 2.48
CA LEU A 227 -10.96 9.69 1.21
C LEU A 227 -9.48 9.42 0.90
N HIS A 228 -9.16 8.22 0.46
CA HIS A 228 -7.89 7.87 -0.14
C HIS A 228 -8.12 7.28 -1.52
N VAL A 229 -7.62 7.95 -2.55
CA VAL A 229 -7.68 7.46 -3.94
C VAL A 229 -6.44 6.60 -4.17
N VAL A 230 -6.63 5.31 -4.44
CA VAL A 230 -5.50 4.40 -4.63
C VAL A 230 -4.88 4.54 -6.03
N HIS A 231 -3.60 4.19 -6.18
CA HIS A 231 -2.80 4.10 -7.41
C HIS A 231 -3.22 5.06 -8.54
N ILE A 232 -3.22 6.36 -8.29
CA ILE A 232 -3.76 7.40 -9.17
C ILE A 232 -3.21 7.38 -10.61
N ALA A 233 -1.97 6.90 -10.82
CA ALA A 233 -1.34 6.84 -12.14
C ALA A 233 -2.00 5.78 -13.04
N SER A 234 -2.28 4.58 -12.51
CA SER A 234 -2.90 3.50 -13.28
C SER A 234 -4.37 3.77 -13.58
N THR A 235 -5.07 4.41 -12.66
CA THR A 235 -6.48 4.80 -12.87
C THR A 235 -6.59 6.03 -13.76
N GLY A 236 -5.72 7.03 -13.54
CA GLY A 236 -5.79 8.31 -14.24
C GLY A 236 -5.24 8.26 -15.65
N LEU A 237 -4.22 7.44 -15.91
CA LEU A 237 -3.50 7.46 -17.18
C LEU A 237 -3.19 8.90 -17.63
N GLY A 238 -3.53 9.28 -18.86
CA GLY A 238 -3.33 10.66 -19.34
C GLY A 238 -4.10 11.74 -18.58
N ALA A 239 -5.10 11.41 -17.76
CA ALA A 239 -5.85 12.34 -16.92
C ALA A 239 -5.25 12.54 -15.51
N THR A 240 -4.14 11.87 -15.18
CA THR A 240 -3.52 11.90 -13.83
C THR A 240 -3.23 13.32 -13.34
N SER A 241 -2.71 14.21 -14.20
CA SER A 241 -2.42 15.59 -13.82
C SER A 241 -3.67 16.36 -13.41
N GLN A 242 -4.79 16.19 -14.15
CA GLN A 242 -6.07 16.82 -13.82
C GLN A 242 -6.65 16.26 -12.52
N MET A 243 -6.55 14.94 -12.28
CA MET A 243 -6.99 14.31 -11.04
C MET A 243 -6.19 14.82 -9.84
N LEU A 244 -4.87 14.95 -9.96
CA LEU A 244 -4.01 15.55 -8.93
C LEU A 244 -4.38 17.00 -8.65
N GLN A 245 -4.74 17.78 -9.68
CA GLN A 245 -5.20 19.15 -9.52
C GLN A 245 -6.53 19.20 -8.74
N VAL A 246 -7.51 18.33 -9.05
CA VAL A 246 -8.78 18.22 -8.30
C VAL A 246 -8.52 17.88 -6.83
N ILE A 247 -7.63 16.92 -6.56
CA ILE A 247 -7.24 16.54 -5.19
C ILE A 247 -6.59 17.74 -4.46
N LYS A 248 -5.66 18.45 -5.11
CA LYS A 248 -5.02 19.64 -4.56
C LYS A 248 -6.05 20.70 -4.17
N GLU A 249 -6.99 20.99 -5.05
CA GLU A 249 -8.05 21.99 -4.80
C GLU A 249 -9.01 21.55 -3.70
N ALA A 250 -9.40 20.27 -3.66
CA ALA A 250 -10.23 19.72 -2.58
C ALA A 250 -9.54 19.89 -1.22
N ARG A 251 -8.26 19.52 -1.12
CA ARG A 251 -7.45 19.72 0.09
C ARG A 251 -7.35 21.18 0.51
N SER A 252 -7.14 22.11 -0.44
CA SER A 252 -7.07 23.54 -0.13
C SER A 252 -8.37 24.11 0.44
N ARG A 253 -9.49 23.40 0.26
CA ARG A 253 -10.80 23.71 0.84
C ARG A 253 -11.13 22.92 2.12
N GLY A 254 -10.12 22.23 2.68
CA GLY A 254 -10.25 21.50 3.94
C GLY A 254 -10.88 20.11 3.81
N ILE A 255 -11.01 19.56 2.58
CA ILE A 255 -11.49 18.19 2.40
C ILE A 255 -10.34 17.23 2.68
N ASP A 256 -10.59 16.24 3.54
CA ASP A 256 -9.61 15.21 3.88
C ASP A 256 -9.52 14.16 2.76
N ILE A 257 -8.68 14.41 1.79
CA ILE A 257 -8.39 13.53 0.66
C ILE A 257 -6.89 13.34 0.47
N THR A 258 -6.46 12.09 0.25
CA THR A 258 -5.08 11.69 -0.06
C THR A 258 -5.07 10.74 -1.25
N THR A 259 -3.88 10.47 -1.78
CA THR A 259 -3.70 9.53 -2.89
C THR A 259 -2.32 8.90 -2.86
N GLU A 260 -2.15 7.82 -3.60
CA GLU A 260 -0.90 7.07 -3.72
C GLU A 260 -0.60 6.68 -5.16
N CYS A 261 0.63 6.23 -5.39
CA CYS A 261 1.07 5.63 -6.67
C CYS A 261 2.20 4.62 -6.43
N TYR A 262 2.45 3.79 -7.44
CA TYR A 262 3.63 2.93 -7.54
C TYR A 262 4.50 3.35 -8.73
N PRO A 263 5.83 3.08 -8.69
CA PRO A 263 6.78 3.58 -9.70
C PRO A 263 6.96 2.62 -10.88
N TYR A 264 5.88 2.03 -11.40
CA TYR A 264 5.92 1.08 -12.52
C TYR A 264 4.90 1.45 -13.59
N SER A 265 5.23 1.14 -14.85
CA SER A 265 4.43 1.47 -16.03
C SER A 265 3.38 0.41 -16.40
N ALA A 266 3.16 -0.59 -15.55
CA ALA A 266 2.13 -1.58 -15.73
C ALA A 266 1.31 -1.78 -14.45
N GLY A 267 0.04 -2.17 -14.62
CA GLY A 267 -0.82 -2.71 -13.58
C GLY A 267 -0.91 -4.23 -13.64
N MET A 268 -1.64 -4.84 -12.69
CA MET A 268 -1.94 -6.27 -12.69
C MET A 268 -3.31 -6.52 -12.06
N THR A 269 -4.11 -7.38 -12.68
CA THR A 269 -5.42 -7.78 -12.15
C THR A 269 -5.83 -9.16 -12.65
N GLY A 270 -6.95 -9.70 -12.16
CA GLY A 270 -7.53 -10.93 -12.68
C GLY A 270 -8.11 -10.72 -14.09
N ILE A 271 -7.76 -11.60 -15.03
CA ILE A 271 -8.25 -11.49 -16.41
C ILE A 271 -9.76 -11.70 -16.50
N GLU A 272 -10.36 -12.42 -15.56
CA GLU A 272 -11.79 -12.67 -15.43
C GLU A 272 -12.59 -11.46 -14.92
N ALA A 273 -11.92 -10.43 -14.40
CA ALA A 273 -12.57 -9.26 -13.81
C ALA A 273 -13.43 -8.47 -14.80
N ALA A 274 -14.50 -7.85 -14.30
CA ALA A 274 -15.41 -7.03 -15.08
C ALA A 274 -14.74 -5.82 -15.78
N THR A 275 -13.54 -5.45 -15.37
CA THR A 275 -12.73 -4.41 -16.03
C THR A 275 -12.43 -4.72 -17.52
N PHE A 276 -12.49 -6.00 -17.90
CA PHE A 276 -12.29 -6.45 -19.28
C PHE A 276 -13.61 -6.65 -20.06
N ASP A 277 -14.74 -6.23 -19.51
CA ASP A 277 -16.01 -6.33 -20.21
C ASP A 277 -16.19 -5.20 -21.23
N GLY A 278 -16.99 -5.47 -22.25
CA GLY A 278 -17.37 -4.47 -23.25
C GLY A 278 -16.19 -3.82 -23.98
N ASN A 279 -16.14 -2.50 -23.97
CA ASN A 279 -15.16 -1.72 -24.74
C ASN A 279 -13.84 -1.45 -23.96
N TRP A 280 -13.34 -2.43 -23.21
CA TRP A 280 -12.16 -2.26 -22.34
C TRP A 280 -10.93 -1.72 -23.08
N LYS A 281 -10.70 -2.12 -24.35
CA LYS A 281 -9.59 -1.63 -25.16
C LYS A 281 -9.64 -0.11 -25.34
N GLN A 282 -10.81 0.43 -25.66
CA GLN A 282 -10.99 1.89 -25.81
C GLN A 282 -10.90 2.61 -24.48
N ASN A 283 -11.42 2.01 -23.39
CA ASN A 283 -11.42 2.61 -22.06
C ASN A 283 -10.01 2.72 -21.49
N MET A 284 -9.15 1.74 -21.75
CA MET A 284 -7.76 1.70 -21.26
C MET A 284 -6.75 2.22 -22.30
N GLY A 285 -7.13 2.30 -23.58
CA GLY A 285 -6.23 2.72 -24.65
C GLY A 285 -5.18 1.68 -25.02
N ILE A 286 -5.46 0.39 -24.80
CA ILE A 286 -4.56 -0.74 -25.06
C ILE A 286 -5.25 -1.84 -25.88
N ASP A 287 -4.47 -2.80 -26.37
CA ASP A 287 -4.96 -3.98 -27.09
C ASP A 287 -4.43 -5.28 -26.43
N TYR A 288 -4.78 -6.43 -26.96
CA TYR A 288 -4.37 -7.76 -26.46
C TYR A 288 -2.85 -7.87 -26.28
N GLY A 289 -2.05 -7.36 -27.22
CA GLY A 289 -0.59 -7.39 -27.16
C GLY A 289 0.04 -6.57 -26.01
N ASP A 290 -0.72 -5.69 -25.36
CA ASP A 290 -0.30 -4.94 -24.19
C ASP A 290 -0.57 -5.71 -22.90
N LEU A 291 -1.24 -6.85 -22.98
CA LEU A 291 -1.51 -7.77 -21.89
C LEU A 291 -0.43 -8.87 -21.84
N GLU A 292 0.11 -9.15 -20.66
CA GLU A 292 1.10 -10.19 -20.42
C GLU A 292 0.56 -11.18 -19.39
N TRP A 293 0.50 -12.48 -19.74
CA TRP A 293 0.10 -13.52 -18.81
C TRP A 293 1.15 -13.70 -17.72
N ALA A 294 0.77 -13.45 -16.47
CA ALA A 294 1.75 -13.38 -15.37
C ALA A 294 2.49 -14.70 -15.10
N GLU A 295 1.89 -15.86 -15.44
CA GLU A 295 2.53 -17.16 -15.21
C GLU A 295 3.65 -17.47 -16.19
N THR A 296 3.52 -17.06 -17.44
CA THR A 296 4.45 -17.44 -18.52
C THR A 296 5.23 -16.28 -19.11
N GLY A 297 4.75 -15.03 -18.96
CA GLY A 297 5.27 -13.86 -19.67
C GLY A 297 4.80 -13.75 -21.12
N GLU A 298 3.80 -14.57 -21.54
CA GLU A 298 3.20 -14.52 -22.87
C GLU A 298 2.45 -13.20 -23.09
N ARG A 299 2.73 -12.50 -24.19
CA ARG A 299 1.88 -11.42 -24.68
C ARG A 299 0.64 -11.99 -25.36
N LEU A 300 -0.53 -11.48 -24.96
CA LEU A 300 -1.78 -12.11 -25.36
C LEU A 300 -2.16 -11.77 -26.81
N THR A 301 -2.87 -12.71 -27.41
CA THR A 301 -3.68 -12.55 -28.63
C THR A 301 -5.17 -12.58 -28.23
N GLU A 302 -6.07 -12.27 -29.17
CA GLU A 302 -7.52 -12.44 -28.92
C GLU A 302 -7.87 -13.86 -28.52
N GLU A 303 -7.26 -14.87 -29.16
CA GLU A 303 -7.49 -16.28 -28.86
C GLU A 303 -7.03 -16.65 -27.43
N SER A 304 -5.79 -16.29 -27.06
CA SER A 304 -5.27 -16.59 -25.72
C SER A 304 -5.98 -15.78 -24.63
N PHE A 305 -6.36 -14.53 -24.91
CA PHE A 305 -7.18 -13.73 -24.00
C PHE A 305 -8.52 -14.42 -23.69
N ASN A 306 -9.27 -14.83 -24.72
CA ASN A 306 -10.56 -15.50 -24.53
C ASN A 306 -10.40 -16.82 -23.74
N ARG A 307 -9.39 -17.61 -24.08
CA ARG A 307 -9.07 -18.86 -23.35
C ARG A 307 -8.77 -18.60 -21.86
N TYR A 308 -7.95 -17.59 -21.54
CA TYR A 308 -7.61 -17.28 -20.15
C TYR A 308 -8.77 -16.63 -19.39
N ARG A 309 -9.68 -15.92 -20.06
CA ARG A 309 -10.91 -15.42 -19.44
C ARG A 309 -11.81 -16.56 -18.90
N GLU A 310 -11.79 -17.73 -19.53
CA GLU A 310 -12.56 -18.90 -19.08
C GLU A 310 -11.92 -19.59 -17.87
N THR A 311 -10.59 -19.58 -17.80
CA THR A 311 -9.84 -20.27 -16.71
C THR A 311 -9.54 -19.40 -15.53
N GLY A 312 -9.55 -18.08 -15.70
CA GLY A 312 -9.11 -17.10 -14.69
C GLY A 312 -7.59 -17.09 -14.47
N GLY A 313 -7.10 -16.04 -13.84
CA GLY A 313 -5.71 -15.86 -13.45
C GLY A 313 -5.21 -14.42 -13.63
N MET A 314 -3.97 -14.17 -13.28
CA MET A 314 -3.42 -12.81 -13.25
C MET A 314 -2.84 -12.39 -14.60
N VAL A 315 -3.16 -11.18 -15.02
CA VAL A 315 -2.64 -10.54 -16.23
C VAL A 315 -2.01 -9.19 -15.87
N ILE A 316 -0.83 -8.91 -16.46
CA ILE A 316 -0.11 -7.65 -16.34
C ILE A 316 -0.53 -6.76 -17.52
N LEU A 317 -0.88 -5.50 -17.23
CA LEU A 317 -1.38 -4.52 -18.20
C LEU A 317 -0.30 -3.44 -18.40
N HIS A 318 0.40 -3.46 -19.52
CA HIS A 318 1.41 -2.46 -19.89
C HIS A 318 0.73 -1.22 -20.48
N MET A 319 0.10 -0.41 -19.62
CA MET A 319 -0.80 0.67 -20.05
C MET A 319 -0.43 2.07 -19.50
N ILE A 320 0.51 2.17 -18.56
CA ILE A 320 0.80 3.43 -17.89
C ILE A 320 2.04 4.06 -18.54
N PRO A 321 1.94 5.21 -19.24
CA PRO A 321 3.12 5.89 -19.78
C PRO A 321 4.11 6.26 -18.66
N GLU A 322 5.42 6.13 -18.89
CA GLU A 322 6.45 6.52 -17.92
C GLU A 322 6.28 7.97 -17.44
N SER A 323 5.95 8.91 -18.33
CA SER A 323 5.71 10.30 -17.97
C SER A 323 4.55 10.51 -16.99
N VAL A 324 3.56 9.62 -17.01
CA VAL A 324 2.44 9.60 -16.05
C VAL A 324 2.92 9.08 -14.70
N VAL A 325 3.71 8.01 -14.71
CA VAL A 325 4.35 7.48 -13.49
C VAL A 325 5.23 8.54 -12.85
N ASP A 326 6.10 9.20 -13.63
CA ASP A 326 6.99 10.25 -13.16
C ASP A 326 6.19 11.43 -12.57
N THR A 327 5.12 11.86 -13.24
CA THR A 327 4.20 12.89 -12.73
C THR A 327 3.61 12.52 -11.36
N ALA A 328 3.16 11.28 -11.21
CA ALA A 328 2.56 10.81 -9.96
C ALA A 328 3.61 10.68 -8.85
N VAL A 329 4.75 10.04 -9.11
CA VAL A 329 5.82 9.82 -8.11
C VAL A 329 6.39 11.17 -7.62
N ASN A 330 6.59 12.15 -8.51
CA ASN A 330 7.13 13.45 -8.16
C ASN A 330 6.11 14.39 -7.51
N SER A 331 4.82 14.10 -7.58
CA SER A 331 3.79 14.93 -6.95
C SER A 331 3.92 14.93 -5.42
N PRO A 332 3.89 16.09 -4.75
CA PRO A 332 3.91 16.15 -3.29
C PRO A 332 2.61 15.63 -2.65
N LEU A 333 1.59 15.33 -3.43
CA LEU A 333 0.29 14.87 -2.97
C LEU A 333 0.22 13.36 -2.80
N THR A 334 1.11 12.61 -3.46
CA THR A 334 1.08 11.14 -3.47
C THR A 334 1.99 10.54 -2.39
N SER A 335 1.51 9.54 -1.69
CA SER A 335 2.34 8.55 -1.02
C SER A 335 2.76 7.44 -1.99
N ILE A 336 3.67 6.58 -1.56
CA ILE A 336 4.09 5.40 -2.31
C ILE A 336 3.44 4.17 -1.68
N ALA A 337 2.87 3.32 -2.53
CA ALA A 337 2.37 2.01 -2.17
C ALA A 337 2.71 1.01 -3.27
N SER A 338 2.72 -0.29 -2.98
CA SER A 338 3.16 -1.27 -3.98
C SER A 338 2.05 -1.77 -4.89
N ASP A 339 0.83 -1.91 -4.38
CA ASP A 339 -0.24 -2.67 -5.04
C ASP A 339 0.24 -4.10 -5.38
N GLY A 340 1.08 -4.64 -4.47
CA GLY A 340 1.88 -5.83 -4.68
C GLY A 340 1.13 -7.13 -4.46
N TYR A 341 1.35 -8.10 -5.36
CA TYR A 341 0.88 -9.46 -5.23
C TYR A 341 1.78 -10.42 -6.00
N ILE A 342 2.28 -11.43 -5.30
CA ILE A 342 3.01 -12.57 -5.86
C ILE A 342 2.31 -13.84 -5.42
N LYS A 343 2.19 -14.80 -6.32
CA LYS A 343 1.66 -16.13 -6.04
C LYS A 343 2.54 -17.18 -6.72
N ARG A 344 3.13 -18.06 -5.92
CA ARG A 344 4.01 -19.14 -6.41
C ARG A 344 5.13 -18.62 -7.33
N GLY A 345 5.80 -17.55 -6.92
CA GLY A 345 6.92 -16.95 -7.67
C GLY A 345 6.51 -16.14 -8.89
N LYS A 346 5.22 -15.93 -9.14
CA LYS A 346 4.68 -15.21 -10.31
C LYS A 346 3.84 -14.02 -9.89
N GLY A 347 3.89 -12.96 -10.69
CA GLY A 347 3.16 -11.73 -10.45
C GLY A 347 3.92 -10.50 -10.91
N HIS A 348 3.67 -9.36 -10.27
CA HIS A 348 4.23 -8.08 -10.68
C HIS A 348 5.49 -7.73 -9.87
N PRO A 349 6.58 -7.22 -10.49
CA PRO A 349 7.83 -6.85 -9.82
C PRO A 349 7.67 -5.80 -8.72
N ARG A 350 6.57 -5.03 -8.73
CA ARG A 350 6.29 -4.00 -7.72
C ARG A 350 6.20 -4.53 -6.28
N THR A 351 5.94 -5.83 -6.09
CA THR A 351 5.95 -6.45 -4.75
C THR A 351 7.34 -6.44 -4.11
N ALA A 352 8.39 -6.62 -4.92
CA ALA A 352 9.77 -6.82 -4.44
C ALA A 352 10.67 -5.58 -4.66
N GLY A 353 10.19 -4.52 -5.33
CA GLY A 353 11.08 -3.44 -5.74
C GLY A 353 10.51 -2.02 -5.71
N THR A 354 9.29 -1.79 -5.25
CA THR A 354 8.64 -0.47 -5.28
C THR A 354 9.45 0.60 -4.53
N TYR A 355 9.86 0.32 -3.32
CA TYR A 355 10.51 1.30 -2.44
C TYR A 355 11.96 1.55 -2.86
N SER A 356 12.67 0.49 -3.18
CA SER A 356 14.04 0.59 -3.71
C SER A 356 14.09 1.27 -5.07
N ARG A 357 13.06 1.11 -5.94
CA ARG A 357 12.96 1.82 -7.21
C ARG A 357 12.78 3.33 -7.02
N VAL A 358 11.99 3.76 -6.04
CA VAL A 358 11.85 5.19 -5.70
C VAL A 358 13.21 5.77 -5.30
N LEU A 359 13.95 5.10 -4.42
CA LEU A 359 15.27 5.53 -3.97
C LEU A 359 16.32 5.44 -5.09
N GLY A 360 16.35 4.34 -5.82
CA GLY A 360 17.36 4.06 -6.83
C GLY A 360 17.17 4.82 -8.15
N LYS A 361 15.93 5.16 -8.53
CA LYS A 361 15.63 5.94 -9.76
C LYS A 361 15.42 7.40 -9.39
N TYR A 362 14.36 7.75 -8.68
CA TYR A 362 13.90 9.14 -8.53
C TYR A 362 14.78 9.99 -7.61
N VAL A 363 15.34 9.40 -6.54
CA VAL A 363 16.28 10.15 -5.69
C VAL A 363 17.63 10.28 -6.37
N ARG A 364 18.14 9.21 -7.01
CA ARG A 364 19.45 9.25 -7.68
C ARG A 364 19.47 10.19 -8.89
N CYS A 365 18.36 10.31 -9.63
CA CYS A 365 18.23 11.26 -10.74
C CYS A 365 17.99 12.71 -10.26
N GLY A 366 17.78 12.94 -8.95
CA GLY A 366 17.54 14.27 -8.39
C GLY A 366 16.10 14.78 -8.50
N ASP A 367 15.16 13.94 -8.92
CA ASP A 367 13.73 14.28 -9.03
C ASP A 367 13.09 14.43 -7.64
N LEU A 368 13.52 13.62 -6.66
CA LEU A 368 13.11 13.68 -5.27
C LEU A 368 14.32 13.85 -4.34
N THR A 369 14.15 14.63 -3.27
CA THR A 369 15.12 14.61 -2.17
C THR A 369 14.94 13.31 -1.37
N MET A 370 16.02 12.84 -0.71
CA MET A 370 15.99 11.66 0.14
C MET A 370 14.92 11.77 1.24
N VAL A 371 14.85 12.91 1.91
CA VAL A 371 13.83 13.18 2.96
C VAL A 371 12.42 13.12 2.38
N SER A 372 12.18 13.68 1.19
CA SER A 372 10.87 13.64 0.53
C SER A 372 10.46 12.20 0.17
N ALA A 373 11.39 11.42 -0.36
CA ALA A 373 11.13 10.01 -0.69
C ALA A 373 10.76 9.20 0.55
N ILE A 374 11.56 9.29 1.63
CA ILE A 374 11.29 8.60 2.91
C ILE A 374 9.94 9.06 3.47
N ARG A 375 9.63 10.37 3.42
CA ARG A 375 8.33 10.91 3.85
C ARG A 375 7.14 10.26 3.11
N LYS A 376 7.25 10.10 1.79
CA LYS A 376 6.22 9.46 0.96
C LYS A 376 6.02 7.99 1.27
N MET A 377 7.08 7.30 1.70
CA MET A 377 7.11 5.86 1.94
C MET A 377 6.82 5.46 3.39
N SER A 378 6.87 6.41 4.34
CA SER A 378 6.73 6.11 5.75
C SER A 378 5.75 7.05 6.47
N LEU A 379 6.06 8.35 6.57
CA LEU A 379 5.27 9.31 7.36
C LEU A 379 3.88 9.57 6.76
N MET A 380 3.78 9.81 5.46
CA MET A 380 2.48 10.08 4.83
C MET A 380 1.50 8.92 4.96
N PRO A 381 1.90 7.64 4.73
CA PRO A 381 1.08 6.49 5.03
C PRO A 381 0.64 6.41 6.50
N ALA A 382 1.56 6.64 7.45
CA ALA A 382 1.24 6.64 8.87
C ALA A 382 0.19 7.72 9.21
N GLN A 383 0.42 8.96 8.77
CA GLN A 383 -0.48 10.10 8.98
C GLN A 383 -1.89 9.88 8.42
N ARG A 384 -2.03 9.13 7.30
CA ARG A 384 -3.34 8.78 6.74
C ARG A 384 -4.19 7.99 7.73
N LEU A 385 -3.58 7.18 8.58
CA LEU A 385 -4.27 6.23 9.45
C LEU A 385 -4.36 6.66 10.92
N GLU A 386 -3.60 7.65 11.38
CA GLU A 386 -3.46 8.04 12.79
C GLU A 386 -4.77 8.35 13.51
N THR A 387 -5.73 8.96 12.81
CA THR A 387 -7.03 9.31 13.40
C THR A 387 -7.82 8.07 13.78
N ARG A 388 -7.74 7.03 12.96
CA ARG A 388 -8.45 5.76 13.18
C ARG A 388 -7.64 4.78 14.02
N VAL A 389 -6.33 4.76 13.84
CA VAL A 389 -5.40 3.77 14.41
C VAL A 389 -4.32 4.52 15.21
N PRO A 390 -4.53 4.79 16.50
CA PRO A 390 -3.63 5.63 17.31
C PRO A 390 -2.17 5.15 17.36
N MET A 391 -1.91 3.84 17.27
CA MET A 391 -0.56 3.29 17.25
C MET A 391 0.26 3.76 16.01
N MET A 392 -0.39 4.21 14.94
CA MET A 392 0.30 4.76 13.77
C MET A 392 1.04 6.07 14.07
N LYS A 393 0.77 6.72 15.19
CA LYS A 393 1.53 7.89 15.66
C LYS A 393 2.98 7.56 16.05
N GLN A 394 3.28 6.31 16.36
CA GLN A 394 4.63 5.84 16.65
C GLN A 394 5.33 5.27 15.40
N LYS A 395 4.62 5.07 14.29
CA LYS A 395 5.17 4.49 13.05
C LYS A 395 5.50 5.57 12.01
N GLY A 396 6.39 5.24 11.08
CA GLY A 396 6.81 6.14 10.01
C GLY A 396 7.69 7.31 10.46
N ARG A 397 8.25 7.23 11.68
CA ARG A 397 9.12 8.21 12.34
C ARG A 397 10.34 7.51 12.94
N LEU A 398 11.41 8.27 13.15
CA LEU A 398 12.60 7.80 13.84
C LEU A 398 12.97 8.80 14.94
N GLN A 399 12.22 8.76 16.02
CA GLN A 399 12.26 9.69 17.16
C GLN A 399 12.21 8.92 18.47
N LEU A 400 12.53 9.61 19.56
CA LEU A 400 12.33 9.07 20.90
C LEU A 400 10.86 8.67 21.11
N GLY A 401 10.62 7.41 21.49
CA GLY A 401 9.29 6.83 21.72
C GLY A 401 8.61 6.31 20.47
N SER A 402 9.23 6.38 19.30
CA SER A 402 8.72 5.72 18.09
C SER A 402 8.97 4.21 18.13
N ASP A 403 8.16 3.47 17.37
CA ASP A 403 8.39 2.04 17.18
C ASP A 403 9.74 1.82 16.47
N ALA A 404 10.48 0.80 16.90
CA ALA A 404 11.74 0.40 16.29
C ALA A 404 11.50 -0.42 15.02
N ASP A 405 10.71 0.15 14.10
CA ASP A 405 10.54 -0.27 12.71
C ASP A 405 11.52 0.56 11.88
N ILE A 406 12.64 -0.02 11.48
CA ILE A 406 13.79 0.73 10.95
C ILE A 406 14.36 0.04 9.72
N VAL A 407 14.71 0.83 8.71
CA VAL A 407 15.45 0.39 7.52
C VAL A 407 16.82 1.03 7.50
N ILE A 408 17.84 0.21 7.21
CA ILE A 408 19.22 0.65 6.97
C ILE A 408 19.60 0.24 5.55
N PHE A 409 19.93 1.21 4.71
CA PHE A 409 20.25 0.96 3.31
C PHE A 409 21.44 1.77 2.81
N ASP A 410 22.07 1.25 1.77
CA ASP A 410 23.16 1.92 1.06
C ASP A 410 22.59 2.87 -0.02
N PRO A 411 22.74 4.18 0.12
CA PRO A 411 22.21 5.16 -0.86
C PRO A 411 22.86 5.04 -2.25
N GLU A 412 24.10 4.53 -2.33
CA GLU A 412 24.84 4.43 -3.58
C GLU A 412 24.40 3.22 -4.43
N THR A 413 24.02 2.11 -3.75
CA THR A 413 23.73 0.85 -4.43
C THR A 413 22.24 0.47 -4.43
N ILE A 414 21.39 1.19 -3.69
CA ILE A 414 19.96 0.90 -3.61
C ILE A 414 19.31 0.87 -5.01
N SER A 415 18.63 -0.22 -5.33
CA SER A 415 17.95 -0.40 -6.62
C SER A 415 16.97 -1.57 -6.55
N ASP A 416 15.86 -1.47 -7.28
CA ASP A 416 15.04 -2.61 -7.61
C ASP A 416 15.76 -3.53 -8.60
N MET A 417 15.61 -4.84 -8.42
CA MET A 417 16.23 -5.86 -9.26
C MET A 417 15.19 -6.77 -9.92
N SER A 418 13.96 -6.70 -9.44
CA SER A 418 12.83 -7.47 -9.96
C SER A 418 12.40 -6.98 -11.34
N THR A 419 12.02 -7.92 -12.20
CA THR A 419 11.49 -7.68 -13.56
C THR A 419 10.19 -8.45 -13.75
N TYR A 420 9.46 -8.17 -14.81
CA TYR A 420 8.22 -8.93 -15.12
C TYR A 420 8.51 -10.42 -15.32
N GLN A 421 9.67 -10.78 -15.86
CA GLN A 421 10.10 -12.17 -16.05
C GLN A 421 10.62 -12.83 -14.76
N GLN A 422 11.17 -12.03 -13.85
CA GLN A 422 11.74 -12.47 -12.57
C GLN A 422 11.23 -11.56 -11.44
N PRO A 423 9.94 -11.63 -11.07
CA PRO A 423 9.30 -10.68 -10.17
C PRO A 423 9.69 -10.84 -8.70
N THR A 424 10.38 -11.93 -8.36
CA THR A 424 10.77 -12.26 -6.97
C THR A 424 12.24 -11.99 -6.66
N VAL A 425 12.98 -11.37 -7.59
CA VAL A 425 14.37 -10.98 -7.31
C VAL A 425 14.36 -9.84 -6.29
N PRO A 426 15.01 -10.02 -5.13
CA PRO A 426 15.00 -9.00 -4.10
C PRO A 426 15.78 -7.76 -4.50
N SER A 427 15.40 -6.64 -3.94
CA SER A 427 16.08 -5.36 -4.07
C SER A 427 17.54 -5.43 -3.58
N ARG A 428 18.41 -4.65 -4.22
CA ARG A 428 19.80 -4.45 -3.83
C ARG A 428 19.91 -3.22 -2.93
N GLY A 429 20.84 -3.23 -1.99
CA GLY A 429 21.18 -2.08 -1.17
C GLY A 429 20.41 -2.00 0.16
N ILE A 430 19.34 -2.77 0.38
CA ILE A 430 18.73 -2.93 1.71
C ILE A 430 19.65 -3.82 2.55
N HIS A 431 20.26 -3.24 3.60
CA HIS A 431 21.22 -3.94 4.45
C HIS A 431 20.59 -4.56 5.69
N HIS A 432 19.79 -3.78 6.43
CA HIS A 432 19.12 -4.26 7.64
C HIS A 432 17.69 -3.73 7.68
N VAL A 433 16.79 -4.57 8.16
CA VAL A 433 15.42 -4.19 8.47
C VAL A 433 15.08 -4.70 9.86
N LEU A 434 14.55 -3.81 10.70
CA LEU A 434 14.04 -4.12 12.02
C LEU A 434 12.53 -3.94 12.00
N VAL A 435 11.82 -4.88 12.60
CA VAL A 435 10.37 -4.82 12.83
C VAL A 435 10.15 -5.00 14.32
N ASN A 436 9.53 -4.02 14.97
CA ASN A 436 9.33 -4.00 16.42
C ASN A 436 10.62 -4.29 17.20
N GLY A 437 11.76 -3.71 16.74
CA GLY A 437 13.08 -3.87 17.35
C GLY A 437 13.80 -5.18 17.03
N ILE A 438 13.15 -6.11 16.34
CA ILE A 438 13.74 -7.41 15.94
C ILE A 438 14.23 -7.35 14.51
N GLN A 439 15.46 -7.75 14.30
CA GLN A 439 16.09 -7.74 12.98
C GLN A 439 15.55 -8.89 12.11
N VAL A 440 14.82 -8.54 11.04
CA VAL A 440 14.24 -9.49 10.06
C VAL A 440 15.09 -9.61 8.80
N VAL A 441 15.86 -8.56 8.46
CA VAL A 441 16.89 -8.59 7.42
C VAL A 441 18.22 -8.21 8.06
N ASN A 442 19.25 -9.03 7.86
CA ASN A 442 20.61 -8.83 8.35
C ASN A 442 21.60 -9.00 7.21
N LYS A 443 22.38 -7.94 6.90
CA LYS A 443 23.34 -7.93 5.79
C LYS A 443 22.72 -8.46 4.49
N SER A 444 21.55 -7.88 4.15
CA SER A 444 20.74 -8.18 2.96
C SER A 444 20.14 -9.60 2.89
N LYS A 445 20.21 -10.37 3.98
CA LYS A 445 19.62 -11.72 4.08
C LYS A 445 18.51 -11.76 5.10
N LEU A 446 17.48 -12.53 4.80
CA LEU A 446 16.42 -12.81 5.79
C LEU A 446 17.02 -13.52 7.01
N VAL A 447 16.49 -13.23 8.16
CA VAL A 447 16.80 -13.91 9.43
C VAL A 447 15.77 -15.00 9.62
N ASP A 448 16.25 -16.25 9.66
CA ASP A 448 15.37 -17.42 9.77
C ASP A 448 14.57 -17.43 11.08
N ASN A 449 13.38 -18.02 11.02
CA ASN A 449 12.50 -18.27 12.17
C ASN A 449 12.15 -17.00 12.97
N THR A 450 12.08 -15.84 12.32
CA THR A 450 11.65 -14.59 12.93
C THR A 450 10.26 -14.21 12.45
N VAL A 451 9.35 -13.93 13.37
CA VAL A 451 7.95 -13.53 13.10
C VAL A 451 7.52 -12.40 14.05
N PRO A 452 8.24 -11.26 14.06
CA PRO A 452 7.99 -10.17 15.00
C PRO A 452 6.80 -9.29 14.59
N GLY A 453 6.17 -9.56 13.45
CA GLY A 453 5.07 -8.76 12.94
C GLY A 453 3.88 -8.72 13.89
N CYS A 454 3.39 -7.54 14.16
CA CYS A 454 2.25 -7.28 15.03
C CYS A 454 1.05 -6.78 14.23
N PRO A 455 -0.19 -7.05 14.71
CA PRO A 455 -1.39 -6.52 14.07
C PRO A 455 -1.46 -4.99 14.22
N ILE A 456 -1.56 -4.29 13.11
CA ILE A 456 -2.00 -2.90 13.04
C ILE A 456 -3.51 -2.95 12.97
N ARG A 457 -4.17 -2.56 14.06
CA ARG A 457 -5.62 -2.72 14.22
C ARG A 457 -6.20 -1.51 14.94
N ALA A 458 -7.37 -1.04 14.50
CA ALA A 458 -8.06 0.02 15.21
C ALA A 458 -8.64 -0.49 16.54
N PRO A 459 -8.91 0.40 17.52
CA PRO A 459 -9.57 0.02 18.76
C PRO A 459 -10.92 -0.68 18.49
N LEU A 460 -11.19 -1.72 19.27
CA LEU A 460 -12.48 -2.42 19.24
C LEU A 460 -13.57 -1.56 19.90
N SER A 461 -14.79 -1.59 19.39
CA SER A 461 -15.91 -0.79 19.91
C SER A 461 -17.24 -1.56 19.86
#